data_956a3915acc9960092b2a0bff499175a
#
_entry.id   956a3915acc9960092b2a0bff499175a
#
_cell.length_a   1.000
_cell.length_b   1.000
_cell.length_c   1.000
_cell.angle_alpha   90.00
_cell.angle_beta   90.00
_cell.angle_gamma   90.00
#
_symmetry.space_group_name_H-M   'P 1'
#
loop_
_entity.id
_entity.type
_entity.pdbx_description
1 polymer ?
#
loop_
_entity_poly.entity_id
_entity_poly.type
_entity_poly.pdbx_seq_one_letter_code
_entity_poly.pdbx_strand_id
1 'polypeptide(L)'
;MFTGIVEELGRLEGRDGGRFRFACTRAFLDGATVGDSIAHNGACLTVVGLTEASYDVDVVDETLTRTNLGDLVPGDPVNLERPVRLQDRLGGHLVLGHVDDVGTVVDPAPDLVVALAPGLTRYVVEKGSITVDGCSLTVAAVEADRFRVAIIPHTAAVTTLGRARPGDRLNLEVDIMAKHAEKLLAAHLPSERTPR
;
A
#
# COMPACT_ATOMS: atom_id res chain seq x y z
N MET A 1 2.07 6.45 -10.29
CA MET A 1 1.31 7.24 -9.30
C MET A 1 -0.10 6.70 -9.24
N PHE A 2 -0.70 6.64 -8.06
CA PHE A 2 -1.96 5.98 -7.75
C PHE A 2 -2.82 6.88 -6.87
N THR A 3 -4.04 6.42 -6.55
CA THR A 3 -4.99 7.17 -5.71
C THR A 3 -5.25 6.49 -4.37
N GLY A 4 -4.87 5.22 -4.24
CA GLY A 4 -5.22 4.36 -3.10
C GLY A 4 -6.65 3.83 -3.17
N ILE A 5 -7.25 3.81 -4.35
CA ILE A 5 -8.55 3.17 -4.60
C ILE A 5 -8.29 1.84 -5.30
N VAL A 6 -8.44 0.75 -4.55
CA VAL A 6 -8.28 -0.60 -5.09
C VAL A 6 -9.34 -0.85 -6.16
N GLU A 7 -8.88 -1.21 -7.37
CA GLU A 7 -9.77 -1.48 -8.51
C GLU A 7 -10.17 -2.95 -8.58
N GLU A 8 -9.26 -3.85 -8.18
CA GLU A 8 -9.51 -5.29 -8.24
C GLU A 8 -8.77 -6.04 -7.13
N LEU A 9 -9.38 -7.13 -6.67
CA LEU A 9 -8.74 -8.12 -5.82
C LEU A 9 -8.22 -9.27 -6.70
N GLY A 10 -6.99 -9.12 -7.18
CA GLY A 10 -6.28 -10.14 -7.95
C GLY A 10 -5.73 -11.27 -7.08
N ARG A 11 -4.91 -12.15 -7.67
CA ARG A 11 -4.26 -13.27 -6.97
C ARG A 11 -2.84 -13.47 -7.47
N LEU A 12 -1.92 -13.84 -6.56
CA LEU A 12 -0.65 -14.42 -6.98
C LEU A 12 -0.91 -15.79 -7.61
N GLU A 13 -0.59 -15.97 -8.89
CA GLU A 13 -0.75 -17.24 -9.61
C GLU A 13 0.48 -18.13 -9.45
N GLY A 14 1.67 -17.52 -9.40
CA GLY A 14 2.93 -18.23 -9.21
C GLY A 14 4.10 -17.27 -9.09
N ARG A 15 5.23 -17.80 -8.61
CA ARG A 15 6.50 -17.07 -8.59
C ARG A 15 7.66 -18.00 -8.91
N ASP A 16 8.66 -17.46 -9.62
CA ASP A 16 9.93 -18.11 -9.91
C ASP A 16 11.05 -17.11 -9.63
N GLY A 17 11.74 -17.29 -8.51
CA GLY A 17 12.67 -16.30 -7.99
C GLY A 17 11.96 -14.96 -7.76
N GLY A 18 12.48 -13.91 -8.40
CA GLY A 18 11.91 -12.57 -8.36
C GLY A 18 10.78 -12.32 -9.38
N ARG A 19 10.50 -13.28 -10.29
CA ARG A 19 9.40 -13.15 -11.25
C ARG A 19 8.10 -13.61 -10.63
N PHE A 20 7.13 -12.70 -10.54
CA PHE A 20 5.78 -12.96 -10.01
C PHE A 20 4.75 -12.85 -11.13
N ARG A 21 3.79 -13.79 -11.15
CA ARG A 21 2.63 -13.76 -12.04
C ARG A 21 1.37 -13.52 -11.23
N PHE A 22 0.60 -12.51 -11.62
CA PHE A 22 -0.68 -12.18 -11.01
C PHE A 22 -1.83 -12.42 -11.97
N ALA A 23 -2.84 -13.16 -11.49
CA ALA A 23 -4.12 -13.33 -12.17
C ALA A 23 -5.06 -12.18 -11.83
N CYS A 24 -5.76 -11.68 -12.82
CA CYS A 24 -6.75 -10.61 -12.71
C CYS A 24 -7.80 -10.76 -13.81
N THR A 25 -8.82 -9.90 -13.81
CA THR A 25 -9.81 -9.89 -14.89
C THR A 25 -9.23 -9.28 -16.16
N ARG A 26 -9.77 -9.71 -17.32
CA ARG A 26 -9.44 -9.09 -18.60
C ARG A 26 -9.76 -7.59 -18.63
N ALA A 27 -10.83 -7.18 -17.94
CA ALA A 27 -11.23 -5.78 -17.85
C ALA A 27 -10.21 -4.91 -17.11
N PHE A 28 -9.54 -5.47 -16.11
CA PHE A 28 -8.46 -4.78 -15.40
C PHE A 28 -7.24 -4.54 -16.30
N LEU A 29 -6.96 -5.46 -17.23
CA LEU A 29 -5.84 -5.34 -18.17
C LEU A 29 -6.19 -4.54 -19.45
N ASP A 30 -7.43 -4.06 -19.58
CA ASP A 30 -7.80 -3.30 -20.77
C ASP A 30 -6.96 -2.03 -20.91
N GLY A 31 -6.23 -1.93 -22.03
CA GLY A 31 -5.29 -0.86 -22.32
C GLY A 31 -3.94 -0.96 -21.63
N ALA A 32 -3.69 -1.99 -20.82
CA ALA A 32 -2.38 -2.20 -20.19
C ALA A 32 -1.33 -2.67 -21.20
N THR A 33 -0.09 -2.22 -21.02
CA THR A 33 1.05 -2.59 -21.86
C THR A 33 2.26 -2.97 -21.01
N VAL A 34 3.20 -3.72 -21.60
CA VAL A 34 4.51 -3.95 -20.97
C VAL A 34 5.21 -2.61 -20.74
N GLY A 35 5.70 -2.40 -19.53
CA GLY A 35 6.28 -1.13 -19.07
C GLY A 35 5.34 -0.30 -18.20
N ASP A 36 4.04 -0.61 -18.16
CA ASP A 36 3.12 0.06 -17.25
C ASP A 36 3.37 -0.33 -15.79
N SER A 37 3.01 0.57 -14.89
CA SER A 37 3.05 0.31 -13.45
C SER A 37 1.69 -0.18 -12.97
N ILE A 38 1.70 -1.17 -12.06
CA ILE A 38 0.51 -1.59 -11.29
C ILE A 38 0.92 -1.61 -9.81
N ALA A 39 0.05 -1.15 -8.92
CA ALA A 39 0.26 -1.27 -7.48
C ALA A 39 -0.26 -2.63 -6.98
N HIS A 40 0.55 -3.33 -6.18
CA HIS A 40 0.28 -4.64 -5.60
C HIS A 40 0.35 -4.52 -4.08
N ASN A 41 -0.78 -4.62 -3.38
CA ASN A 41 -0.85 -4.24 -1.97
C ASN A 41 -0.11 -2.91 -1.71
N GLY A 42 -0.27 -1.93 -2.61
CA GLY A 42 0.37 -0.62 -2.53
C GLY A 42 1.84 -0.54 -3.01
N ALA A 43 2.48 -1.64 -3.38
CA ALA A 43 3.83 -1.61 -3.96
C ALA A 43 3.75 -1.47 -5.49
N CYS A 44 4.38 -0.43 -6.02
CA CYS A 44 4.44 -0.16 -7.46
C CYS A 44 5.42 -1.11 -8.14
N LEU A 45 4.92 -1.94 -9.07
CA LEU A 45 5.74 -2.85 -9.87
C LEU A 45 5.47 -2.62 -11.37
N THR A 46 6.49 -2.90 -12.18
CA THR A 46 6.41 -2.74 -13.64
C THR A 46 6.01 -4.04 -14.30
N VAL A 47 5.02 -3.99 -15.18
CA VAL A 47 4.59 -5.10 -16.02
C VAL A 47 5.69 -5.45 -17.00
N VAL A 48 6.10 -6.72 -17.04
CA VAL A 48 7.13 -7.23 -17.95
C VAL A 48 6.61 -8.30 -18.91
N GLY A 49 5.39 -8.78 -18.70
CA GLY A 49 4.70 -9.72 -19.58
C GLY A 49 3.20 -9.65 -19.39
N LEU A 50 2.42 -9.91 -20.41
CA LEU A 50 0.96 -9.86 -20.41
C LEU A 50 0.37 -11.08 -21.10
N THR A 51 -0.77 -11.55 -20.56
CA THR A 51 -1.68 -12.51 -21.19
C THR A 51 -3.11 -11.91 -21.19
N GLU A 52 -4.12 -12.71 -21.54
CA GLU A 52 -5.52 -12.23 -21.52
C GLU A 52 -6.08 -12.01 -20.10
N ALA A 53 -5.54 -12.70 -19.09
CA ALA A 53 -6.08 -12.71 -17.73
C ALA A 53 -5.00 -12.76 -16.63
N SER A 54 -3.74 -12.55 -16.99
CA SER A 54 -2.63 -12.46 -16.05
C SER A 54 -1.49 -11.62 -16.61
N TYR A 55 -0.58 -11.20 -15.74
CA TYR A 55 0.63 -10.47 -16.10
C TYR A 55 1.79 -10.82 -15.19
N ASP A 56 2.99 -10.62 -15.71
CA ASP A 56 4.23 -10.85 -14.99
C ASP A 56 4.87 -9.53 -14.57
N VAL A 57 5.48 -9.53 -13.40
CA VAL A 57 6.32 -8.44 -12.88
C VAL A 57 7.64 -9.00 -12.36
N ASP A 58 8.69 -8.20 -12.38
CA ASP A 58 9.94 -8.53 -11.70
C ASP A 58 10.01 -7.78 -10.36
N VAL A 59 10.19 -8.53 -9.27
CA VAL A 59 10.26 -8.03 -7.90
C VAL A 59 11.69 -8.18 -7.41
N VAL A 60 12.35 -7.06 -7.10
CA VAL A 60 13.71 -7.05 -6.59
C VAL A 60 13.77 -7.40 -5.10
N ASP A 61 14.92 -7.90 -4.62
CA ASP A 61 15.09 -8.35 -3.24
C ASP A 61 14.76 -7.27 -2.20
N GLU A 62 15.06 -6.00 -2.48
CA GLU A 62 14.71 -4.88 -1.61
C GLU A 62 13.19 -4.80 -1.43
N THR A 63 12.40 -4.93 -2.50
CA THR A 63 10.94 -4.93 -2.43
C THR A 63 10.42 -6.13 -1.66
N LEU A 64 10.97 -7.33 -1.89
CA LEU A 64 10.58 -8.54 -1.14
C LEU A 64 10.85 -8.40 0.37
N THR A 65 11.91 -7.70 0.74
CA THR A 65 12.29 -7.49 2.13
C THR A 65 11.45 -6.40 2.81
N ARG A 66 11.15 -5.33 2.07
CA ARG A 66 10.47 -4.13 2.57
C ARG A 66 8.97 -4.17 2.53
N THR A 67 8.37 -5.19 1.90
CA THR A 67 6.93 -5.30 1.73
C THR A 67 6.41 -6.67 2.14
N ASN A 68 5.09 -6.80 2.29
CA ASN A 68 4.46 -8.09 2.51
C ASN A 68 4.40 -8.97 1.24
N LEU A 69 4.88 -8.49 0.09
CA LEU A 69 4.91 -9.28 -1.15
C LEU A 69 5.83 -10.49 -1.04
N GLY A 70 6.89 -10.40 -0.21
CA GLY A 70 7.79 -11.51 0.08
C GLY A 70 7.10 -12.70 0.76
N ASP A 71 6.03 -12.45 1.49
CA ASP A 71 5.28 -13.47 2.26
C ASP A 71 4.22 -14.20 1.41
N LEU A 72 3.86 -13.64 0.23
CA LEU A 72 2.79 -14.19 -0.60
C LEU A 72 3.12 -15.58 -1.13
N VAL A 73 2.12 -16.45 -1.11
CA VAL A 73 2.16 -17.76 -1.74
C VAL A 73 1.11 -17.86 -2.86
N PRO A 74 1.30 -18.76 -3.86
CA PRO A 74 0.31 -18.94 -4.92
C PRO A 74 -1.10 -19.19 -4.38
N GLY A 75 -2.06 -18.42 -4.89
CA GLY A 75 -3.45 -18.39 -4.44
C GLY A 75 -3.82 -17.21 -3.54
N ASP A 76 -2.85 -16.54 -2.94
CA ASP A 76 -3.11 -15.39 -2.06
C ASP A 76 -3.73 -14.22 -2.82
N PRO A 77 -4.72 -13.54 -2.23
CA PRO A 77 -5.31 -12.35 -2.80
C PRO A 77 -4.36 -11.15 -2.68
N VAL A 78 -4.42 -10.26 -3.67
CA VAL A 78 -3.60 -9.04 -3.73
C VAL A 78 -4.47 -7.88 -4.20
N ASN A 79 -4.42 -6.77 -3.49
CA ASN A 79 -5.06 -5.52 -3.92
C ASN A 79 -4.34 -4.95 -5.13
N LEU A 80 -5.07 -4.66 -6.20
CA LEU A 80 -4.52 -4.14 -7.44
C LEU A 80 -5.12 -2.78 -7.76
N GLU A 81 -4.26 -1.85 -8.20
CA GLU A 81 -4.65 -0.54 -8.71
C GLU A 81 -3.76 -0.19 -9.91
N ARG A 82 -4.38 0.28 -11.00
CA ARG A 82 -3.68 0.80 -12.17
C ARG A 82 -3.20 2.24 -11.92
N PRO A 83 -2.20 2.73 -12.67
CA PRO A 83 -1.74 4.10 -12.51
C PRO A 83 -2.83 5.08 -12.90
N VAL A 84 -3.00 6.14 -12.10
CA VAL A 84 -3.98 7.21 -12.38
C VAL A 84 -3.61 7.96 -13.63
N ARG A 85 -4.59 8.20 -14.50
CA ARG A 85 -4.47 9.05 -15.71
C ARG A 85 -4.85 10.49 -15.36
N LEU A 86 -4.37 11.47 -16.14
CA LEU A 86 -4.65 12.91 -15.90
C LEU A 86 -6.14 13.26 -15.86
N GLN A 87 -6.99 12.48 -16.52
CA GLN A 87 -8.44 12.69 -16.57
C GLN A 87 -9.21 11.95 -15.46
N ASP A 88 -8.55 11.10 -14.70
CA ASP A 88 -9.18 10.30 -13.64
C ASP A 88 -9.43 11.16 -12.40
N ARG A 89 -10.41 10.74 -11.59
CA ARG A 89 -10.66 11.39 -10.30
C ARG A 89 -9.67 10.91 -9.26
N LEU A 90 -9.14 11.83 -8.46
CA LEU A 90 -8.38 11.48 -7.28
C LEU A 90 -9.35 11.15 -6.13
N GLY A 91 -9.79 9.88 -6.05
CA GLY A 91 -10.78 9.44 -5.07
C GLY A 91 -10.24 9.24 -3.65
N GLY A 92 -8.93 9.03 -3.52
CA GLY A 92 -8.20 8.92 -2.25
C GLY A 92 -7.26 10.10 -2.03
N HIS A 93 -5.94 9.83 -1.99
CA HIS A 93 -4.90 10.84 -1.91
C HIS A 93 -3.76 10.55 -2.91
N LEU A 94 -2.69 11.32 -2.92
CA LEU A 94 -1.53 11.07 -3.78
C LEU A 94 -0.73 9.89 -3.23
N VAL A 95 -0.80 8.75 -3.91
CA VAL A 95 -0.10 7.51 -3.57
C VAL A 95 0.97 7.24 -4.63
N LEU A 96 2.19 6.99 -4.20
CA LEU A 96 3.31 6.74 -5.12
C LEU A 96 3.48 5.25 -5.42
N GLY A 97 3.02 4.39 -4.52
CA GLY A 97 3.33 2.97 -4.55
C GLY A 97 4.71 2.67 -3.97
N HIS A 98 5.21 3.56 -3.13
CA HIS A 98 6.51 3.45 -2.48
C HIS A 98 6.31 3.14 -0.99
N VAL A 99 6.15 1.85 -0.71
CA VAL A 99 5.94 1.35 0.66
C VAL A 99 7.06 1.82 1.58
N ASP A 100 6.68 2.44 2.69
CA ASP A 100 7.62 2.96 3.68
C ASP A 100 8.06 1.89 4.66
N ASP A 101 7.11 1.07 5.09
CA ASP A 101 7.33 0.01 6.07
C ASP A 101 6.16 -0.98 6.04
N VAL A 102 6.27 -2.01 6.86
CA VAL A 102 5.23 -3.01 7.06
C VAL A 102 4.72 -2.91 8.50
N GLY A 103 3.43 -2.60 8.64
CA GLY A 103 2.73 -2.64 9.91
C GLY A 103 2.20 -4.04 10.24
N THR A 104 1.83 -4.24 11.50
CA THR A 104 1.23 -5.50 11.97
C THR A 104 -0.19 -5.25 12.47
N VAL A 105 -1.13 -6.06 12.04
CA VAL A 105 -2.52 -6.01 12.52
C VAL A 105 -2.57 -6.33 14.01
N VAL A 106 -3.15 -5.44 14.80
CA VAL A 106 -3.44 -5.62 16.23
C VAL A 106 -4.89 -6.06 16.39
N ASP A 107 -5.82 -5.26 15.86
CA ASP A 107 -7.24 -5.57 15.81
C ASP A 107 -7.73 -5.55 14.36
N PRO A 108 -8.59 -6.50 13.93
CA PRO A 108 -9.06 -6.59 12.55
C PRO A 108 -10.19 -5.59 12.26
N ALA A 109 -10.61 -5.52 10.98
CA ALA A 109 -11.81 -4.79 10.57
C ALA A 109 -13.05 -5.18 11.41
N PRO A 110 -14.02 -4.27 11.66
CA PRO A 110 -14.16 -2.95 11.03
C PRO A 110 -13.31 -1.83 11.64
N ASP A 111 -12.86 -1.94 12.88
CA ASP A 111 -11.99 -0.97 13.56
C ASP A 111 -10.54 -1.47 13.49
N LEU A 112 -9.97 -1.43 12.28
CA LEU A 112 -8.62 -1.94 12.05
C LEU A 112 -7.58 -1.12 12.82
N VAL A 113 -6.83 -1.80 13.70
CA VAL A 113 -5.69 -1.23 14.42
C VAL A 113 -4.40 -1.84 13.90
N VAL A 114 -3.46 -1.00 13.50
CA VAL A 114 -2.17 -1.43 12.94
C VAL A 114 -1.04 -0.84 13.77
N ALA A 115 -0.15 -1.71 14.26
CA ALA A 115 1.12 -1.30 14.86
C ALA A 115 2.10 -0.91 13.75
N LEU A 116 2.90 0.14 13.97
CA LEU A 116 3.88 0.66 13.03
C LEU A 116 5.19 1.01 13.73
N ALA A 117 6.27 1.10 12.94
CA ALA A 117 7.57 1.50 13.47
C ALA A 117 7.51 2.93 14.04
N PRO A 118 8.19 3.19 15.18
CA PRO A 118 8.15 4.50 15.86
C PRO A 118 8.53 5.68 14.96
N GLY A 119 9.39 5.46 13.95
CA GLY A 119 9.81 6.48 13.01
C GLY A 119 8.73 6.96 12.04
N LEU A 120 7.65 6.19 11.83
CA LEU A 120 6.57 6.54 10.92
C LEU A 120 5.44 7.32 11.59
N THR A 121 5.24 7.18 12.90
CA THR A 121 4.12 7.80 13.63
C THR A 121 4.05 9.31 13.43
N ARG A 122 5.20 9.97 13.30
CA ARG A 122 5.28 11.44 13.08
C ARG A 122 4.64 11.91 11.76
N TYR A 123 4.46 11.01 10.79
CA TYR A 123 3.79 11.32 9.51
C TYR A 123 2.31 10.95 9.51
N VAL A 124 1.85 10.24 10.53
CA VAL A 124 0.46 9.79 10.66
C VAL A 124 -0.28 10.79 11.55
N VAL A 125 -1.28 11.47 10.99
CA VAL A 125 -2.06 12.48 11.72
C VAL A 125 -3.53 12.09 11.76
N GLU A 126 -4.19 12.35 12.89
CA GLU A 126 -5.64 12.12 13.01
C GLU A 126 -6.39 12.92 11.94
N LYS A 127 -7.35 12.29 11.27
CA LYS A 127 -8.10 12.80 10.09
C LYS A 127 -7.24 12.99 8.83
N GLY A 128 -5.97 12.66 8.85
CA GLY A 128 -5.13 12.58 7.66
C GLY A 128 -5.34 11.28 6.90
N SER A 129 -4.63 11.13 5.78
CA SER A 129 -4.65 9.93 4.96
C SER A 129 -3.42 9.06 5.22
N ILE A 130 -3.61 7.75 5.11
CA ILE A 130 -2.55 6.76 5.06
C ILE A 130 -2.95 5.66 4.08
N THR A 131 -1.97 5.07 3.40
CA THR A 131 -2.20 3.90 2.54
C THR A 131 -1.87 2.64 3.33
N VAL A 132 -2.81 1.70 3.37
CA VAL A 132 -2.67 0.38 3.98
C VAL A 132 -2.98 -0.68 2.92
N ASP A 133 -2.01 -1.51 2.57
CA ASP A 133 -2.08 -2.46 1.44
C ASP A 133 -2.68 -1.82 0.17
N GLY A 134 -2.25 -0.62 -0.16
CA GLY A 134 -2.75 0.13 -1.32
C GLY A 134 -4.10 0.82 -1.13
N CYS A 135 -4.77 0.65 0.00
CA CYS A 135 -6.03 1.34 0.30
C CYS A 135 -5.78 2.69 0.95
N SER A 136 -6.27 3.77 0.37
CA SER A 136 -6.32 5.10 0.98
C SER A 136 -7.37 5.12 2.10
N LEU A 137 -6.95 5.36 3.33
CA LEU A 137 -7.81 5.34 4.50
C LEU A 137 -7.63 6.60 5.34
N THR A 138 -8.72 7.04 5.97
CA THR A 138 -8.69 8.14 6.92
C THR A 138 -8.33 7.64 8.30
N VAL A 139 -7.30 8.23 8.90
CA VAL A 139 -6.86 7.92 10.26
C VAL A 139 -7.90 8.39 11.27
N ALA A 140 -8.43 7.46 12.06
CA ALA A 140 -9.43 7.74 13.09
C ALA A 140 -8.80 8.10 14.44
N ALA A 141 -7.64 7.52 14.76
CA ALA A 141 -6.85 7.80 15.96
C ALA A 141 -5.40 7.41 15.76
N VAL A 142 -4.48 8.07 16.48
CA VAL A 142 -3.03 7.79 16.47
C VAL A 142 -2.56 7.66 17.91
N GLU A 143 -1.77 6.62 18.20
CA GLU A 143 -1.06 6.40 19.45
C GLU A 143 0.46 6.39 19.18
N ALA A 144 1.26 6.16 20.21
CA ALA A 144 2.72 6.22 20.08
C ALA A 144 3.30 5.20 19.09
N ASP A 145 2.70 4.00 18.98
CA ASP A 145 3.19 2.87 18.20
C ASP A 145 2.14 2.24 17.28
N ARG A 146 0.96 2.86 17.15
CA ARG A 146 -0.15 2.33 16.35
C ARG A 146 -1.10 3.42 15.88
N PHE A 147 -1.90 3.11 14.88
CA PHE A 147 -3.03 3.94 14.44
C PHE A 147 -4.26 3.06 14.23
N ARG A 148 -5.41 3.72 14.18
CA ARG A 148 -6.71 3.10 13.91
C ARG A 148 -7.36 3.73 12.69
N VAL A 149 -7.98 2.89 11.87
CA VAL A 149 -8.80 3.27 10.72
C VAL A 149 -10.12 2.48 10.74
N ALA A 150 -11.19 3.10 10.26
CA ALA A 150 -12.48 2.41 10.12
C ALA A 150 -12.60 1.81 8.70
N ILE A 151 -12.82 0.52 8.62
CA ILE A 151 -13.04 -0.20 7.35
C ILE A 151 -14.54 -0.37 7.12
N ILE A 152 -15.07 0.34 6.12
CA ILE A 152 -16.49 0.22 5.76
C ILE A 152 -16.76 -1.13 5.07
N PRO A 153 -18.01 -1.64 5.09
CA PRO A 153 -18.34 -2.95 4.54
C PRO A 153 -17.93 -3.13 3.08
N HIS A 154 -18.04 -2.09 2.26
CA HIS A 154 -17.61 -2.14 0.87
C HIS A 154 -16.11 -2.42 0.76
N THR A 155 -15.26 -1.63 1.45
CA THR A 155 -13.81 -1.81 1.45
C THR A 155 -13.42 -3.21 1.94
N ALA A 156 -14.05 -3.69 3.01
CA ALA A 156 -13.82 -5.05 3.52
C ALA A 156 -14.15 -6.13 2.48
N ALA A 157 -15.18 -5.92 1.67
CA ALA A 157 -15.62 -6.91 0.68
C ALA A 157 -14.68 -6.98 -0.55
N VAL A 158 -14.09 -5.84 -0.96
CA VAL A 158 -13.36 -5.72 -2.24
C VAL A 158 -11.84 -5.63 -2.07
N THR A 159 -11.32 -5.75 -0.84
CA THR A 159 -9.88 -5.67 -0.55
C THR A 159 -9.41 -6.79 0.38
N THR A 160 -8.09 -6.94 0.52
CA THR A 160 -7.46 -7.86 1.49
C THR A 160 -7.81 -7.50 2.93
N LEU A 161 -8.10 -6.23 3.23
CA LEU A 161 -8.29 -5.72 4.60
C LEU A 161 -9.47 -6.37 5.34
N GLY A 162 -10.50 -6.81 4.61
CA GLY A 162 -11.64 -7.51 5.21
C GLY A 162 -11.31 -8.95 5.67
N ARG A 163 -10.13 -9.46 5.33
CA ARG A 163 -9.66 -10.80 5.68
C ARG A 163 -8.48 -10.78 6.64
N ALA A 164 -7.94 -9.59 6.90
CA ALA A 164 -6.79 -9.38 7.77
C ALA A 164 -7.06 -9.87 9.20
N ARG A 165 -6.08 -10.52 9.80
CA ARG A 165 -6.14 -11.11 11.15
C ARG A 165 -5.04 -10.53 12.03
N PRO A 166 -5.20 -10.54 13.35
CA PRO A 166 -4.11 -10.17 14.25
C PRO A 166 -2.82 -10.94 13.93
N GLY A 167 -1.72 -10.19 13.78
CA GLY A 167 -0.41 -10.71 13.39
C GLY A 167 -0.11 -10.63 11.89
N ASP A 168 -1.10 -10.40 11.03
CA ASP A 168 -0.85 -10.23 9.59
C ASP A 168 -0.06 -8.94 9.31
N ARG A 169 0.77 -8.98 8.27
CA ARG A 169 1.62 -7.88 7.83
C ARG A 169 0.93 -7.09 6.71
N LEU A 170 0.87 -5.77 6.86
CA LEU A 170 0.26 -4.85 5.90
C LEU A 170 1.28 -3.80 5.45
N ASN A 171 1.38 -3.56 4.16
CA ASN A 171 2.22 -2.50 3.60
C ASN A 171 1.67 -1.13 3.99
N LEU A 172 2.54 -0.24 4.43
CA LEU A 172 2.20 1.12 4.82
C LEU A 172 2.94 2.12 3.94
N GLU A 173 2.20 3.07 3.38
CA GLU A 173 2.77 4.27 2.75
C GLU A 173 2.13 5.49 3.40
N VAL A 174 2.94 6.35 4.04
CA VAL A 174 2.45 7.59 4.62
C VAL A 174 2.26 8.64 3.54
N ASP A 175 1.40 9.62 3.79
CA ASP A 175 1.17 10.71 2.84
C ASP A 175 2.48 11.43 2.51
N ILE A 176 2.83 11.44 1.24
CA ILE A 176 4.06 12.07 0.73
C ILE A 176 4.13 13.56 1.10
N MET A 177 2.99 14.23 1.26
CA MET A 177 2.93 15.63 1.67
C MET A 177 3.49 15.84 3.08
N ALA A 178 3.29 14.88 4.00
CA ALA A 178 3.85 14.93 5.34
C ALA A 178 5.39 14.86 5.31
N LYS A 179 5.96 13.98 4.47
CA LYS A 179 7.42 13.87 4.28
C LYS A 179 8.02 15.15 3.68
N HIS A 180 7.36 15.73 2.68
CA HIS A 180 7.82 16.98 2.08
C HIS A 180 7.72 18.14 3.06
N ALA A 181 6.63 18.24 3.84
CA ALA A 181 6.48 19.25 4.86
C ALA A 181 7.61 19.16 5.90
N GLU A 182 7.91 17.98 6.42
CA GLU A 182 9.04 17.77 7.34
C GLU A 182 10.36 18.24 6.71
N LYS A 183 10.65 17.79 5.48
CA LYS A 183 11.90 18.13 4.79
C LYS A 183 12.06 19.64 4.59
N LEU A 184 10.99 20.34 4.23
CA LEU A 184 11.01 21.79 4.03
C LEU A 184 11.15 22.57 5.34
N LEU A 185 10.53 22.07 6.42
CA LEU A 185 10.58 22.70 7.73
C LEU A 185 11.85 22.39 8.50
N ALA A 186 12.60 21.34 8.14
CA ALA A 186 13.80 20.91 8.86
C ALA A 186 14.84 22.03 9.07
N ALA A 187 14.96 22.97 8.11
CA ALA A 187 15.87 24.11 8.22
C ALA A 187 15.38 25.20 9.21
N HIS A 188 14.12 25.16 9.62
CA HIS A 188 13.48 26.16 10.48
C HIS A 188 13.16 25.63 11.89
N LEU A 189 13.24 24.31 12.07
CA LEU A 189 13.05 23.71 13.39
C LEU A 189 14.34 23.85 14.20
N PRO A 190 14.27 24.22 15.49
CA PRO A 190 15.44 24.22 16.36
C PRO A 190 16.06 22.82 16.36
N SER A 191 17.37 22.73 16.10
CA SER A 191 18.08 21.47 16.32
C SER A 191 17.85 21.04 17.78
N GLU A 192 17.33 19.84 18.00
CA GLU A 192 17.26 19.26 19.34
C GLU A 192 18.65 19.38 19.97
N ARG A 193 18.79 20.26 20.96
CA ARG A 193 20.02 20.35 21.74
C ARG A 193 20.11 19.06 22.51
N THR A 194 21.02 18.19 22.12
CA THR A 194 21.46 17.08 22.94
C THR A 194 21.80 17.65 24.32
N PRO A 195 21.15 17.22 25.41
CA PRO A 195 21.56 17.66 26.74
C PRO A 195 23.00 17.18 26.98
N ARG A 196 23.85 18.12 27.39
CA ARG A 196 25.22 17.83 27.84
C ARG A 196 25.19 17.09 29.16
#